data_473c35a012176d6d538b98158cb0b8d4
#
_entry.id   473c35a012176d6d538b98158cb0b8d4
#
_cell.length_a   1.000
_cell.length_b   1.000
_cell.length_c   1.000
_cell.angle_alpha   90.00
_cell.angle_beta   90.00
_cell.angle_gamma   90.00
#
_symmetry.space_group_name_H-M   'P 1'
#
loop_
_entity.id
_entity.type
_entity.pdbx_description
1 polymer ?
#
loop_
_entity_poly.entity_id
_entity_poly.type
_entity_poly.pdbx_seq_one_letter_code
_entity_poly.pdbx_strand_id
1 'polypeptide(L)'
;MKQNLLLSLVAFLLCGALIVQAQEPAKSVAGPTTTAAGAAVISITANSTPLDLARAAFTAQGGEKFRNVRNMMLRGSVDLYQPNSVQSIPGGFSIVTAGDKLRMDIDARPIVVFKQIYDGQQSYSSLPNVELPPITKFGLSLLIKFDQPGYKVTAIPDKKRQRGFRIADAEGNTTDFYIDATTGRVMSFLIYYAGYTFGTDMKKFKEIDGVLVPSSFSQRFEMPQGAFFADYNVKEVKLNQTLPEDAFAIPN
;
A
#
# COMPACT_ATOMS: atom_id res chain seq x y z
N MET A 1 35.28 15.11 -7.96
CA MET A 1 33.82 15.13 -8.20
C MET A 1 33.21 13.78 -8.57
N LYS A 2 33.78 12.63 -8.16
CA LYS A 2 33.24 11.27 -8.49
C LYS A 2 32.87 10.44 -7.26
N GLN A 3 33.01 10.96 -6.06
CA GLN A 3 32.78 10.21 -4.82
C GLN A 3 31.43 10.45 -4.16
N ASN A 4 30.70 11.52 -4.54
CA ASN A 4 29.41 11.86 -3.93
C ASN A 4 28.21 11.21 -4.65
N LEU A 5 28.45 10.50 -5.76
CA LEU A 5 27.38 9.85 -6.53
C LEU A 5 27.03 8.45 -5.96
N LEU A 6 27.90 7.85 -5.16
CA LEU A 6 27.68 6.51 -4.63
C LEU A 6 26.83 6.49 -3.35
N LEU A 7 26.80 7.56 -2.57
CA LEU A 7 26.00 7.61 -1.34
C LEU A 7 24.49 7.88 -1.56
N SER A 8 24.11 8.49 -2.68
CA SER A 8 22.69 8.71 -3.01
C SER A 8 21.98 7.47 -3.54
N LEU A 9 22.73 6.39 -3.79
CA LEU A 9 22.22 5.22 -4.50
C LEU A 9 21.78 4.07 -3.57
N VAL A 10 21.94 4.21 -2.26
CA VAL A 10 21.78 3.08 -1.31
C VAL A 10 20.33 2.90 -0.84
N ALA A 11 19.42 3.76 -1.27
CA ALA A 11 18.12 3.82 -0.63
C ALA A 11 16.99 3.02 -1.28
N PHE A 12 17.20 2.39 -2.45
CA PHE A 12 16.16 1.55 -3.06
C PHE A 12 16.76 0.59 -4.06
N LEU A 13 16.61 -0.68 -3.78
CA LEU A 13 17.24 -1.66 -4.59
C LEU A 13 16.44 -2.93 -4.75
N LEU A 14 16.17 -3.50 -6.01
CA LEU A 14 15.86 -4.71 -6.32
C LEU A 14 15.73 -5.50 -7.41
N CYS A 15 15.84 -6.55 -7.62
CA CYS A 15 15.28 -7.37 -8.68
C CYS A 15 15.29 -8.84 -8.47
N GLY A 16 14.67 -9.51 -8.89
CA GLY A 16 13.92 -10.40 -9.67
C GLY A 16 14.58 -11.72 -9.90
N ALA A 17 13.94 -12.84 -9.73
CA ALA A 17 14.13 -14.04 -10.53
C ALA A 17 13.00 -15.04 -10.39
N LEU A 18 12.77 -15.60 -11.43
CA LEU A 18 12.05 -16.70 -12.02
C LEU A 18 11.80 -17.93 -11.12
N ILE A 19 10.53 -18.30 -11.05
CA ILE A 19 9.80 -19.55 -11.29
C ILE A 19 10.49 -20.87 -11.01
N VAL A 20 9.89 -21.70 -10.14
CA VAL A 20 9.56 -23.11 -10.42
C VAL A 20 8.24 -23.46 -9.73
N GLN A 21 7.30 -24.03 -10.50
CA GLN A 21 6.06 -24.60 -10.03
C GLN A 21 6.32 -25.93 -9.31
N ALA A 22 5.63 -26.15 -8.20
CA ALA A 22 5.26 -27.48 -7.76
C ALA A 22 3.80 -27.46 -7.31
N GLN A 23 2.98 -28.20 -8.02
CA GLN A 23 1.62 -28.56 -7.63
C GLN A 23 1.67 -29.68 -6.61
N GLU A 24 0.86 -29.59 -5.54
CA GLU A 24 0.30 -30.75 -4.88
C GLU A 24 -1.06 -30.43 -4.21
N PRO A 25 -1.89 -31.48 -3.92
CA PRO A 25 -3.33 -31.40 -4.13
C PRO A 25 -4.14 -31.07 -2.88
N ALA A 26 -5.39 -30.68 -3.15
CA ALA A 26 -6.44 -30.38 -2.20
C ALA A 26 -6.75 -31.52 -1.22
N LYS A 27 -6.88 -31.17 0.08
CA LYS A 27 -7.73 -31.89 1.03
C LYS A 27 -8.81 -30.98 1.56
N SER A 28 -10.03 -31.31 1.17
CA SER A 28 -11.26 -30.72 1.69
C SER A 28 -11.47 -31.16 3.14
N VAL A 29 -11.64 -30.19 4.06
CA VAL A 29 -12.27 -30.43 5.35
C VAL A 29 -13.31 -29.32 5.55
N ALA A 30 -14.57 -29.74 5.53
CA ALA A 30 -15.70 -28.88 5.86
C ALA A 30 -15.72 -28.61 7.37
N GLY A 31 -15.64 -27.33 7.75
CA GLY A 31 -15.87 -26.85 9.11
C GLY A 31 -17.10 -25.93 9.13
N PRO A 32 -17.75 -25.73 10.30
CA PRO A 32 -19.12 -25.22 10.38
C PRO A 32 -19.25 -23.76 9.94
N THR A 33 -20.27 -23.54 9.13
CA THR A 33 -20.72 -22.24 8.61
C THR A 33 -21.24 -21.38 9.75
N THR A 34 -20.49 -20.42 10.19
CA THR A 34 -20.97 -19.31 11.02
C THR A 34 -21.55 -18.26 10.09
N THR A 35 -22.85 -18.09 10.11
CA THR A 35 -23.59 -17.10 9.35
C THR A 35 -23.24 -15.71 9.86
N ALA A 36 -22.33 -15.01 9.21
CA ALA A 36 -22.09 -13.58 9.45
C ALA A 36 -23.24 -12.78 8.82
N ALA A 37 -23.80 -11.87 9.60
CA ALA A 37 -24.88 -10.96 9.20
C ALA A 37 -24.50 -10.18 7.93
N GLY A 38 -25.41 -10.19 6.95
CA GLY A 38 -25.20 -9.78 5.58
C GLY A 38 -24.65 -8.36 5.37
N ALA A 39 -23.38 -8.26 5.03
CA ALA A 39 -22.89 -7.16 4.22
C ALA A 39 -23.53 -7.30 2.83
N ALA A 40 -24.16 -6.25 2.32
CA ALA A 40 -24.71 -6.23 0.98
C ALA A 40 -23.62 -6.59 -0.02
N VAL A 41 -23.75 -7.73 -0.67
CA VAL A 41 -22.80 -8.18 -1.71
C VAL A 41 -22.99 -7.23 -2.90
N ILE A 42 -22.09 -6.27 -3.05
CA ILE A 42 -22.07 -5.42 -4.24
C ILE A 42 -21.58 -6.29 -5.40
N SER A 43 -22.51 -6.64 -6.30
CA SER A 43 -22.18 -7.42 -7.49
C SER A 43 -21.46 -6.53 -8.50
N ILE A 44 -20.18 -6.81 -8.73
CA ILE A 44 -19.40 -6.16 -9.79
C ILE A 44 -19.75 -6.83 -11.11
N THR A 45 -20.24 -6.04 -12.07
CA THR A 45 -20.61 -6.50 -13.42
C THR A 45 -19.79 -5.77 -14.49
N ALA A 46 -19.91 -6.18 -15.73
CA ALA A 46 -19.29 -5.48 -16.86
C ALA A 46 -19.78 -4.02 -16.96
N ASN A 47 -21.02 -3.73 -16.52
CA ASN A 47 -21.65 -2.41 -16.59
C ASN A 47 -21.46 -1.57 -15.30
N SER A 48 -20.74 -2.06 -14.29
CA SER A 48 -20.48 -1.30 -13.07
C SER A 48 -19.72 -0.02 -13.39
N THR A 49 -20.25 1.11 -12.90
CA THR A 49 -19.63 2.42 -13.06
C THR A 49 -18.35 2.53 -12.24
N PRO A 50 -17.45 3.48 -12.53
CA PRO A 50 -16.26 3.71 -11.68
C PRO A 50 -16.61 3.95 -10.21
N LEU A 51 -17.71 4.65 -9.94
CA LEU A 51 -18.21 4.89 -8.57
C LEU A 51 -18.68 3.58 -7.90
N ASP A 52 -19.32 2.67 -8.64
CA ASP A 52 -19.71 1.36 -8.11
C ASP A 52 -18.48 0.51 -7.78
N LEU A 53 -17.43 0.58 -8.61
CA LEU A 53 -16.16 -0.09 -8.35
C LEU A 53 -15.47 0.45 -7.10
N ALA A 54 -15.44 1.78 -6.93
CA ALA A 54 -14.89 2.40 -5.72
C ALA A 54 -15.68 2.01 -4.46
N ARG A 55 -17.01 1.97 -4.55
CA ARG A 55 -17.91 1.52 -3.46
C ARG A 55 -17.69 0.04 -3.13
N ALA A 56 -17.54 -0.81 -4.14
CA ALA A 56 -17.20 -2.22 -3.94
C ALA A 56 -15.84 -2.39 -3.25
N ALA A 57 -14.83 -1.65 -3.70
CA ALA A 57 -13.51 -1.66 -3.08
C ALA A 57 -13.55 -1.20 -1.62
N PHE A 58 -14.22 -0.11 -1.34
CA PHE A 58 -14.41 0.42 0.01
C PHE A 58 -15.11 -0.60 0.93
N THR A 59 -16.19 -1.22 0.46
CA THR A 59 -16.93 -2.25 1.21
C THR A 59 -16.04 -3.47 1.48
N ALA A 60 -15.28 -3.93 0.48
CA ALA A 60 -14.39 -5.08 0.61
C ALA A 60 -13.22 -4.82 1.59
N GLN A 61 -12.81 -3.56 1.77
CA GLN A 61 -11.78 -3.18 2.75
C GLN A 61 -12.33 -3.07 4.19
N GLY A 62 -13.64 -3.17 4.38
CA GLY A 62 -14.30 -3.09 5.68
C GLY A 62 -15.31 -1.94 5.81
N GLY A 63 -15.53 -1.17 4.75
CA GLY A 63 -16.53 -0.11 4.68
C GLY A 63 -16.33 0.94 5.79
N GLU A 64 -17.39 1.24 6.53
CA GLU A 64 -17.33 2.24 7.60
C GLU A 64 -16.38 1.86 8.75
N LYS A 65 -16.13 0.57 9.01
CA LYS A 65 -15.12 0.17 9.98
C LYS A 65 -13.72 0.61 9.52
N PHE A 66 -13.42 0.44 8.23
CA PHE A 66 -12.16 0.91 7.64
C PHE A 66 -12.04 2.44 7.68
N ARG A 67 -13.11 3.18 7.33
CA ARG A 67 -13.16 4.65 7.40
C ARG A 67 -12.93 5.19 8.81
N ASN A 68 -13.41 4.48 9.82
CA ASN A 68 -13.34 4.89 11.23
C ASN A 68 -12.07 4.39 11.96
N VAL A 69 -11.10 3.79 11.26
CA VAL A 69 -9.79 3.47 11.82
C VAL A 69 -9.06 4.77 12.17
N ARG A 70 -8.84 5.01 13.45
CA ARG A 70 -8.13 6.21 13.94
C ARG A 70 -6.63 6.15 13.69
N ASN A 71 -6.06 4.97 13.86
CA ASN A 71 -4.67 4.69 13.52
C ASN A 71 -4.48 3.19 13.22
N MET A 72 -3.47 2.92 12.41
CA MET A 72 -3.04 1.56 12.08
C MET A 72 -1.52 1.46 12.22
N MET A 73 -1.08 0.40 12.86
CA MET A 73 0.33 0.05 13.00
C MET A 73 0.57 -1.30 12.33
N LEU A 74 1.55 -1.33 11.42
CA LEU A 74 2.04 -2.53 10.76
C LEU A 74 3.50 -2.72 11.11
N ARG A 75 3.89 -3.95 11.48
CA ARG A 75 5.28 -4.34 11.70
C ARG A 75 5.57 -5.68 11.07
N GLY A 76 6.80 -5.87 10.62
CA GLY A 76 7.19 -7.14 10.02
C GLY A 76 8.59 -7.12 9.44
N SER A 77 8.81 -8.03 8.47
CA SER A 77 10.04 -8.08 7.69
C SER A 77 9.83 -7.51 6.30
N VAL A 78 10.89 -6.95 5.76
CA VAL A 78 10.95 -6.41 4.40
C VAL A 78 12.20 -6.95 3.70
N ASP A 79 12.04 -7.30 2.45
CA ASP A 79 13.13 -7.60 1.52
C ASP A 79 13.22 -6.47 0.52
N LEU A 80 14.32 -5.73 0.58
CA LEU A 80 14.60 -4.63 -0.33
C LEU A 80 15.50 -5.11 -1.45
N TYR A 81 15.31 -4.57 -2.60
CA TYR A 81 16.04 -5.05 -3.72
C TYR A 81 16.45 -3.94 -4.68
N GLN A 82 17.64 -3.88 -5.27
CA GLN A 82 18.25 -2.90 -6.19
C GLN A 82 17.80 -3.08 -7.65
N PRO A 83 17.73 -2.06 -8.48
CA PRO A 83 17.58 -2.25 -9.92
C PRO A 83 18.63 -3.21 -10.44
N ASN A 84 18.17 -4.18 -11.22
CA ASN A 84 19.05 -5.19 -11.85
C ASN A 84 19.82 -6.11 -10.91
N SER A 85 19.45 -6.20 -9.62
CA SER A 85 20.00 -7.16 -8.67
C SER A 85 19.01 -8.29 -8.37
N VAL A 86 19.47 -9.51 -8.24
CA VAL A 86 18.68 -10.66 -7.79
C VAL A 86 18.83 -10.90 -6.28
N GLN A 87 19.70 -10.14 -5.60
CA GLN A 87 19.89 -10.23 -4.17
C GLN A 87 18.97 -9.29 -3.41
N SER A 88 18.24 -9.82 -2.43
CA SER A 88 17.48 -8.99 -1.48
C SER A 88 18.40 -8.54 -0.33
N ILE A 89 18.04 -7.38 0.22
CA ILE A 89 18.58 -6.86 1.47
C ILE A 89 17.48 -7.05 2.52
N PRO A 90 17.59 -8.03 3.41
CA PRO A 90 16.58 -8.28 4.42
C PRO A 90 16.59 -7.20 5.51
N GLY A 91 15.42 -6.85 6.01
CA GLY A 91 15.26 -5.89 7.09
C GLY A 91 13.96 -6.05 7.86
N GLY A 92 13.80 -5.21 8.86
CA GLY A 92 12.55 -5.00 9.57
C GLY A 92 11.88 -3.71 9.13
N PHE A 93 10.56 -3.64 9.26
CA PHE A 93 9.82 -2.40 9.04
C PHE A 93 8.78 -2.14 10.12
N SER A 94 8.47 -0.86 10.29
CA SER A 94 7.31 -0.38 11.04
C SER A 94 6.65 0.74 10.26
N ILE A 95 5.33 0.65 10.08
CA ILE A 95 4.50 1.70 9.49
C ILE A 95 3.43 2.05 10.50
N VAL A 96 3.28 3.34 10.79
CA VAL A 96 2.21 3.89 11.62
C VAL A 96 1.50 4.97 10.85
N THR A 97 0.16 4.88 10.76
CA THR A 97 -0.69 5.92 10.19
C THR A 97 -1.72 6.39 11.20
N ALA A 98 -2.05 7.68 11.22
CA ALA A 98 -3.12 8.25 12.04
C ALA A 98 -3.71 9.48 11.35
N GLY A 99 -4.92 9.38 10.84
CA GLY A 99 -5.51 10.41 9.98
C GLY A 99 -4.59 10.69 8.78
N ASP A 100 -4.16 11.93 8.61
CA ASP A 100 -3.25 12.34 7.53
C ASP A 100 -1.75 12.19 7.89
N LYS A 101 -1.42 11.61 9.05
CA LYS A 101 -0.04 11.43 9.50
C LYS A 101 0.50 10.04 9.18
N LEU A 102 1.79 9.99 8.87
CA LEU A 102 2.53 8.76 8.58
C LEU A 102 3.88 8.76 9.26
N ARG A 103 4.28 7.61 9.76
CA ARG A 103 5.67 7.27 10.02
C ARG A 103 5.98 5.90 9.45
N MET A 104 7.04 5.81 8.68
CA MET A 104 7.62 4.57 8.18
C MET A 104 9.08 4.51 8.59
N ASP A 105 9.46 3.43 9.24
CA ASP A 105 10.85 3.11 9.57
C ASP A 105 11.19 1.75 8.93
N ILE A 106 12.35 1.67 8.24
CA ILE A 106 12.94 0.45 7.73
C ILE A 106 14.34 0.33 8.30
N ASP A 107 14.66 -0.82 8.88
CA ASP A 107 15.97 -1.15 9.40
C ASP A 107 16.52 -2.39 8.70
N ALA A 108 17.42 -2.17 7.76
CA ALA A 108 18.14 -3.19 7.01
C ALA A 108 19.65 -3.01 7.18
N ARG A 109 20.08 -2.72 8.44
CA ARG A 109 21.50 -2.58 8.78
C ARG A 109 22.32 -3.85 8.46
N PRO A 110 23.58 -3.73 8.08
CA PRO A 110 24.39 -2.49 8.02
C PRO A 110 24.21 -1.67 6.73
N ILE A 111 23.34 -2.08 5.80
CA ILE A 111 23.28 -1.53 4.44
C ILE A 111 22.44 -0.26 4.40
N VAL A 112 21.23 -0.27 4.98
CA VAL A 112 20.34 0.88 4.96
C VAL A 112 19.50 1.00 6.23
N VAL A 113 19.31 2.24 6.68
CA VAL A 113 18.25 2.66 7.60
C VAL A 113 17.47 3.76 6.91
N PHE A 114 16.18 3.57 6.77
CA PHE A 114 15.31 4.50 6.12
C PHE A 114 14.21 4.96 7.07
N LYS A 115 13.91 6.25 7.05
CA LYS A 115 12.80 6.84 7.79
C LYS A 115 12.07 7.84 6.90
N GLN A 116 10.75 7.74 6.89
CA GLN A 116 9.84 8.72 6.32
C GLN A 116 8.83 9.13 7.37
N ILE A 117 8.62 10.43 7.53
CA ILE A 117 7.59 10.96 8.42
C ILE A 117 6.79 12.02 7.63
N TYR A 118 5.49 12.00 7.80
CA TYR A 118 4.59 13.08 7.42
C TYR A 118 3.72 13.41 8.64
N ASP A 119 3.84 14.62 9.17
CA ASP A 119 3.16 15.06 10.39
C ASP A 119 1.76 15.63 10.16
N GLY A 120 1.30 15.60 8.88
CA GLY A 120 0.07 16.22 8.40
C GLY A 120 0.29 17.55 7.68
N GLN A 121 1.49 18.15 7.79
CA GLN A 121 1.88 19.40 7.13
C GLN A 121 3.20 19.27 6.38
N GLN A 122 4.21 18.69 7.01
CA GLN A 122 5.56 18.57 6.48
C GLN A 122 5.98 17.12 6.29
N SER A 123 6.77 16.87 5.24
CA SER A 123 7.41 15.60 4.98
C SER A 123 8.88 15.63 5.40
N TYR A 124 9.32 14.55 6.02
CA TYR A 124 10.72 14.25 6.28
C TYR A 124 11.09 12.91 5.64
N SER A 125 12.27 12.87 5.01
CA SER A 125 12.89 11.64 4.53
C SER A 125 14.35 11.60 4.96
N SER A 126 14.80 10.45 5.48
CA SER A 126 16.23 10.26 5.76
C SER A 126 17.08 10.07 4.49
N LEU A 127 16.43 10.00 3.31
CA LEU A 127 17.07 9.95 2.01
C LEU A 127 17.28 11.37 1.50
N PRO A 128 18.52 11.81 1.30
CA PRO A 128 18.79 13.14 0.77
C PRO A 128 18.33 13.24 -0.69
N ASN A 129 17.67 14.36 -1.03
CA ASN A 129 17.22 14.68 -2.37
C ASN A 129 16.19 13.71 -2.99
N VAL A 130 15.47 12.95 -2.16
CA VAL A 130 14.35 12.11 -2.59
C VAL A 130 13.07 12.64 -1.96
N GLU A 131 12.21 13.19 -2.79
CA GLU A 131 10.87 13.57 -2.39
C GLU A 131 9.93 12.38 -2.59
N LEU A 132 9.39 11.88 -1.48
CA LEU A 132 8.45 10.76 -1.48
C LEU A 132 7.02 11.28 -1.33
N PRO A 133 6.03 10.62 -1.98
CA PRO A 133 4.65 11.02 -1.85
C PRO A 133 4.20 10.96 -0.38
N PRO A 134 3.46 11.94 0.12
CA PRO A 134 2.77 11.83 1.41
C PRO A 134 1.66 10.78 1.27
N ILE A 135 1.99 9.50 1.53
CA ILE A 135 1.14 8.34 1.21
C ILE A 135 -0.24 8.37 1.90
N THR A 136 -0.44 9.22 2.89
CA THR A 136 -1.76 9.49 3.48
C THR A 136 -2.67 10.34 2.58
N LYS A 137 -2.13 10.98 1.54
CA LYS A 137 -2.87 11.66 0.48
C LYS A 137 -3.10 10.78 -0.76
N PHE A 138 -2.69 9.50 -0.74
CA PHE A 138 -2.76 8.59 -1.87
C PHE A 138 -3.23 7.20 -1.44
N GLY A 139 -3.40 6.30 -2.39
CA GLY A 139 -3.71 4.90 -2.15
C GLY A 139 -5.01 4.74 -1.37
N LEU A 140 -5.00 3.85 -0.38
CA LEU A 140 -6.20 3.54 0.41
C LEU A 140 -6.76 4.75 1.17
N SER A 141 -5.96 5.79 1.42
CA SER A 141 -6.43 7.03 2.05
C SER A 141 -7.37 7.84 1.14
N LEU A 142 -7.20 7.77 -0.19
CA LEU A 142 -8.19 8.31 -1.13
C LEU A 142 -9.44 7.44 -1.18
N LEU A 143 -9.29 6.12 -1.08
CA LEU A 143 -10.43 5.21 -1.13
C LEU A 143 -11.44 5.45 0.01
N ILE A 144 -10.99 5.77 1.21
CA ILE A 144 -11.91 6.07 2.33
C ILE A 144 -12.68 7.39 2.17
N LYS A 145 -12.29 8.24 1.21
CA LYS A 145 -12.87 9.57 0.95
C LYS A 145 -13.59 9.64 -0.40
N PHE A 146 -13.71 8.54 -1.15
CA PHE A 146 -14.16 8.51 -2.54
C PHE A 146 -15.55 9.14 -2.82
N ASP A 147 -16.41 9.16 -1.81
CA ASP A 147 -17.79 9.69 -1.85
C ASP A 147 -17.92 11.07 -1.19
N GLN A 148 -16.83 11.67 -0.74
CA GLN A 148 -16.82 13.00 -0.12
C GLN A 148 -16.80 14.12 -1.17
N PRO A 149 -17.31 15.32 -0.86
CA PRO A 149 -17.14 16.47 -1.72
C PRO A 149 -15.68 16.77 -2.06
N GLY A 150 -15.40 17.11 -3.32
CA GLY A 150 -14.05 17.38 -3.81
C GLY A 150 -13.31 16.15 -4.35
N TYR A 151 -13.83 14.93 -4.14
CA TYR A 151 -13.27 13.70 -4.72
C TYR A 151 -14.00 13.32 -6.00
N LYS A 152 -13.25 12.88 -7.00
CA LYS A 152 -13.78 12.47 -8.30
C LYS A 152 -13.33 11.06 -8.64
N VAL A 153 -14.28 10.20 -8.96
CA VAL A 153 -14.01 8.82 -9.43
C VAL A 153 -14.20 8.74 -10.93
N THR A 154 -13.20 8.24 -11.66
CA THR A 154 -13.22 8.14 -13.12
C THR A 154 -12.79 6.75 -13.60
N ALA A 155 -13.18 6.39 -14.83
CA ALA A 155 -12.76 5.14 -15.44
C ALA A 155 -11.29 5.17 -15.86
N ILE A 156 -10.63 4.03 -15.71
CA ILE A 156 -9.36 3.72 -16.36
C ILE A 156 -9.46 2.33 -17.00
N PRO A 157 -8.56 1.97 -17.93
CA PRO A 157 -8.56 0.63 -18.52
C PRO A 157 -8.41 -0.48 -17.48
N ASP A 158 -9.17 -1.56 -17.66
CA ASP A 158 -9.06 -2.76 -16.85
C ASP A 158 -7.72 -3.48 -17.10
N LYS A 159 -7.24 -4.25 -16.13
CA LYS A 159 -6.04 -5.10 -16.25
C LYS A 159 -6.41 -6.56 -16.07
N LYS A 160 -6.33 -7.36 -17.12
CA LYS A 160 -6.61 -8.81 -17.05
C LYS A 160 -7.98 -9.09 -16.40
N ARG A 161 -7.99 -9.64 -15.18
CA ARG A 161 -9.19 -9.95 -14.38
C ARG A 161 -9.52 -8.87 -13.34
N GLN A 162 -8.84 -7.74 -13.37
CA GLN A 162 -9.03 -6.64 -12.42
C GLN A 162 -9.76 -5.50 -13.10
N ARG A 163 -10.73 -4.92 -12.40
CA ARG A 163 -11.46 -3.73 -12.83
C ARG A 163 -10.70 -2.49 -12.36
N GLY A 164 -10.60 -1.49 -13.25
CA GLY A 164 -9.81 -0.28 -13.00
C GLY A 164 -10.69 0.94 -12.75
N PHE A 165 -10.32 1.77 -11.76
CA PHE A 165 -10.86 3.10 -11.56
C PHE A 165 -9.79 4.01 -10.93
N ARG A 166 -9.94 5.33 -11.16
CA ARG A 166 -9.09 6.36 -10.58
C ARG A 166 -9.88 7.20 -9.59
N ILE A 167 -9.27 7.55 -8.47
CA ILE A 167 -9.76 8.60 -7.57
C ILE A 167 -8.80 9.78 -7.64
N ALA A 168 -9.34 10.98 -7.77
CA ALA A 168 -8.63 12.25 -7.66
C ALA A 168 -9.25 13.09 -6.55
N ASP A 169 -8.43 13.80 -5.78
CA ASP A 169 -8.89 14.83 -4.84
C ASP A 169 -8.90 16.23 -5.49
N ALA A 170 -9.34 17.24 -4.73
CA ALA A 170 -9.44 18.61 -5.19
C ALA A 170 -8.05 19.27 -5.44
N GLU A 171 -6.98 18.73 -4.86
CA GLU A 171 -5.60 19.20 -5.05
C GLU A 171 -4.95 18.59 -6.31
N GLY A 172 -5.62 17.62 -6.95
CA GLY A 172 -5.11 16.91 -8.11
C GLY A 172 -4.28 15.67 -7.77
N ASN A 173 -4.20 15.26 -6.50
CA ASN A 173 -3.59 13.98 -6.13
C ASN A 173 -4.43 12.83 -6.68
N THR A 174 -3.80 11.89 -7.37
CA THR A 174 -4.50 10.78 -8.03
C THR A 174 -3.95 9.43 -7.63
N THR A 175 -4.85 8.46 -7.56
CA THR A 175 -4.50 7.04 -7.40
C THR A 175 -5.33 6.20 -8.36
N ASP A 176 -4.67 5.35 -9.13
CA ASP A 176 -5.30 4.32 -9.96
C ASP A 176 -5.43 3.04 -9.18
N PHE A 177 -6.66 2.56 -9.01
CA PHE A 177 -6.96 1.32 -8.32
C PHE A 177 -7.31 0.21 -9.29
N TYR A 178 -6.85 -0.99 -8.97
CA TYR A 178 -7.22 -2.23 -9.65
C TYR A 178 -7.76 -3.21 -8.61
N ILE A 179 -9.01 -3.61 -8.79
CA ILE A 179 -9.71 -4.48 -7.86
C ILE A 179 -10.03 -5.83 -8.50
N ASP A 180 -10.08 -6.86 -7.69
CA ASP A 180 -10.58 -8.17 -8.10
C ASP A 180 -12.06 -8.06 -8.49
N ALA A 181 -12.41 -8.51 -9.69
CA ALA A 181 -13.76 -8.37 -10.25
C ALA A 181 -14.83 -9.20 -9.51
N THR A 182 -14.43 -10.16 -8.67
CA THR A 182 -15.36 -11.03 -7.92
C THR A 182 -15.56 -10.54 -6.50
N THR A 183 -14.47 -10.15 -5.83
CA THR A 183 -14.47 -9.85 -4.40
C THR A 183 -14.47 -8.36 -4.08
N GLY A 184 -14.17 -7.50 -5.06
CA GLY A 184 -13.98 -6.07 -4.86
C GLY A 184 -12.67 -5.68 -4.14
N ARG A 185 -11.86 -6.66 -3.72
CA ARG A 185 -10.60 -6.39 -2.98
C ARG A 185 -9.63 -5.59 -3.84
N VAL A 186 -9.02 -4.58 -3.24
CA VAL A 186 -7.93 -3.85 -3.91
C VAL A 186 -6.74 -4.78 -4.06
N MET A 187 -6.39 -5.08 -5.31
CA MET A 187 -5.25 -5.96 -5.63
C MET A 187 -3.99 -5.15 -5.88
N SER A 188 -4.13 -3.96 -6.48
CA SER A 188 -3.01 -3.04 -6.65
C SER A 188 -3.49 -1.60 -6.80
N PHE A 189 -2.56 -0.66 -6.59
CA PHE A 189 -2.78 0.73 -6.94
C PHE A 189 -1.48 1.40 -7.42
N LEU A 190 -1.63 2.46 -8.23
CA LEU A 190 -0.55 3.27 -8.73
C LEU A 190 -0.73 4.72 -8.29
N ILE A 191 0.36 5.34 -7.86
CA ILE A 191 0.47 6.73 -7.47
C ILE A 191 1.42 7.42 -8.44
N TYR A 192 1.05 8.60 -8.92
CA TYR A 192 1.88 9.46 -9.76
C TYR A 192 2.26 10.70 -8.96
N TYR A 193 3.56 10.87 -8.68
CA TYR A 193 4.05 11.96 -7.84
C TYR A 193 5.43 12.42 -8.28
N ALA A 194 5.65 13.72 -8.39
CA ALA A 194 6.92 14.34 -8.78
C ALA A 194 7.56 13.73 -10.05
N GLY A 195 6.74 13.31 -11.02
CA GLY A 195 7.20 12.68 -12.27
C GLY A 195 7.55 11.19 -12.17
N TYR A 196 7.37 10.58 -11.00
CA TYR A 196 7.62 9.16 -10.75
C TYR A 196 6.33 8.36 -10.60
N THR A 197 6.43 7.05 -10.78
CA THR A 197 5.33 6.11 -10.56
C THR A 197 5.65 5.19 -9.38
N PHE A 198 4.74 5.18 -8.40
CA PHE A 198 4.82 4.28 -7.25
C PHE A 198 3.68 3.27 -7.36
N GLY A 199 4.03 2.00 -7.38
CA GLY A 199 3.08 0.89 -7.42
C GLY A 199 3.03 0.16 -6.10
N THR A 200 1.84 -0.31 -5.71
CA THR A 200 1.67 -1.24 -4.59
C THR A 200 0.81 -2.41 -5.07
N ASP A 201 1.32 -3.63 -4.92
CA ASP A 201 0.63 -4.88 -5.23
C ASP A 201 0.33 -5.63 -3.93
N MET A 202 -0.95 -5.90 -3.65
CA MET A 202 -1.41 -6.64 -2.48
C MET A 202 -1.37 -8.14 -2.78
N LYS A 203 -0.66 -8.91 -1.96
CA LYS A 203 -0.46 -10.36 -2.19
C LYS A 203 -1.33 -11.22 -1.27
N LYS A 204 -1.39 -10.88 0.01
CA LYS A 204 -2.18 -11.59 1.03
C LYS A 204 -2.89 -10.61 1.93
N PHE A 205 -4.01 -11.06 2.48
CA PHE A 205 -4.86 -10.24 3.36
C PHE A 205 -5.15 -10.96 4.67
N LYS A 206 -5.42 -10.17 5.70
CA LYS A 206 -5.92 -10.61 6.99
C LYS A 206 -7.04 -9.66 7.43
N GLU A 207 -8.09 -10.20 8.01
CA GLU A 207 -9.16 -9.40 8.59
C GLU A 207 -8.86 -9.16 10.08
N ILE A 208 -8.92 -7.89 10.49
CA ILE A 208 -8.74 -7.44 11.88
C ILE A 208 -9.91 -6.52 12.21
N ASP A 209 -10.72 -6.88 13.17
CA ASP A 209 -11.90 -6.14 13.65
C ASP A 209 -12.88 -5.77 12.50
N GLY A 210 -12.92 -6.59 11.45
CA GLY A 210 -13.73 -6.38 10.25
C GLY A 210 -13.12 -5.38 9.26
N VAL A 211 -11.84 -5.07 9.39
CA VAL A 211 -11.04 -4.32 8.43
C VAL A 211 -10.10 -5.27 7.70
N LEU A 212 -10.12 -5.24 6.38
CA LEU A 212 -9.21 -6.03 5.56
C LEU A 212 -7.85 -5.33 5.45
N VAL A 213 -6.82 -5.92 6.03
CA VAL A 213 -5.47 -5.37 6.06
C VAL A 213 -4.53 -6.25 5.22
N PRO A 214 -3.63 -5.69 4.40
CA PRO A 214 -2.64 -6.48 3.70
C PRO A 214 -1.68 -7.15 4.70
N SER A 215 -1.54 -8.47 4.61
CA SER A 215 -0.56 -9.24 5.39
C SER A 215 0.72 -9.52 4.61
N SER A 216 0.70 -9.34 3.27
CA SER A 216 1.88 -9.32 2.42
C SER A 216 1.60 -8.44 1.22
N PHE A 217 2.54 -7.55 0.88
CA PHE A 217 2.43 -6.65 -0.26
C PHE A 217 3.82 -6.28 -0.79
N SER A 218 3.87 -5.88 -2.06
CA SER A 218 5.06 -5.33 -2.69
C SER A 218 4.86 -3.86 -3.00
N GLN A 219 5.90 -3.05 -2.84
CA GLN A 219 5.97 -1.71 -3.38
C GLN A 219 7.00 -1.66 -4.50
N ARG A 220 6.68 -0.92 -5.55
CA ARG A 220 7.57 -0.65 -6.68
C ARG A 220 7.68 0.85 -6.87
N PHE A 221 8.91 1.30 -7.06
CA PHE A 221 9.23 2.67 -7.39
C PHE A 221 10.02 2.70 -8.69
N GLU A 222 9.44 3.30 -9.72
CA GLU A 222 10.07 3.40 -11.04
C GLU A 222 10.87 4.68 -11.18
N MET A 223 12.14 4.54 -11.50
CA MET A 223 13.09 5.63 -11.78
C MET A 223 13.73 5.42 -13.16
N PRO A 224 14.32 6.46 -13.77
CA PRO A 224 15.00 6.33 -15.08
C PRO A 224 16.11 5.27 -15.11
N GLN A 225 16.77 5.00 -13.99
CA GLN A 225 17.84 4.01 -13.86
C GLN A 225 17.34 2.60 -13.58
N GLY A 226 16.06 2.39 -13.41
CA GLY A 226 15.42 1.10 -13.17
C GLY A 226 14.41 1.13 -12.01
N ALA A 227 13.68 0.04 -11.88
CA ALA A 227 12.66 -0.08 -10.84
C ALA A 227 13.26 -0.62 -9.53
N PHE A 228 12.80 -0.04 -8.43
CA PHE A 228 13.07 -0.45 -7.07
C PHE A 228 11.85 -1.15 -6.51
N PHE A 229 12.00 -2.21 -5.70
CA PHE A 229 10.88 -2.89 -5.07
C PHE A 229 11.16 -3.18 -3.59
N ALA A 230 10.18 -3.32 -2.81
CA ALA A 230 10.23 -3.77 -1.44
C ALA A 230 9.11 -4.79 -1.21
N ASP A 231 9.46 -5.98 -0.76
CA ASP A 231 8.51 -7.04 -0.43
C ASP A 231 8.28 -7.07 1.08
N TYR A 232 7.07 -6.76 1.50
CA TYR A 232 6.68 -6.67 2.90
C TYR A 232 5.91 -7.92 3.36
N ASN A 233 6.33 -8.49 4.49
CA ASN A 233 5.63 -9.52 5.23
C ASN A 233 5.20 -8.97 6.59
N VAL A 234 3.91 -8.69 6.76
CA VAL A 234 3.34 -8.13 7.99
C VAL A 234 3.17 -9.24 9.03
N LYS A 235 3.86 -9.11 10.15
CA LYS A 235 3.77 -10.04 11.30
C LYS A 235 2.79 -9.55 12.35
N GLU A 236 2.72 -8.25 12.55
CA GLU A 236 1.86 -7.62 13.55
C GLU A 236 1.03 -6.50 12.90
N VAL A 237 -0.27 -6.49 13.22
CA VAL A 237 -1.20 -5.42 12.88
C VAL A 237 -1.91 -4.99 14.16
N LYS A 238 -1.91 -3.70 14.43
CA LYS A 238 -2.70 -3.11 15.54
C LYS A 238 -3.52 -1.95 14.99
N LEU A 239 -4.80 -1.92 15.37
CA LEU A 239 -5.72 -0.82 15.04
C LEU A 239 -6.08 -0.05 16.32
N ASN A 240 -6.30 1.25 16.17
CA ASN A 240 -6.87 2.12 17.20
C ASN A 240 -6.12 2.14 18.55
N GLN A 241 -4.79 2.02 18.49
CA GLN A 241 -3.95 2.04 19.68
C GLN A 241 -3.75 3.46 20.22
N THR A 242 -3.38 3.58 21.50
CA THR A 242 -2.83 4.82 22.04
C THR A 242 -1.41 5.00 21.47
N LEU A 243 -1.17 6.13 20.80
CA LEU A 243 0.14 6.47 20.24
C LEU A 243 0.85 7.45 21.17
N PRO A 244 2.20 7.41 21.24
CA PRO A 244 2.99 8.46 21.88
C PRO A 244 2.73 9.83 21.22
N GLU A 245 2.85 10.92 21.98
CA GLU A 245 2.64 12.28 21.44
C GLU A 245 3.63 12.64 20.34
N ASP A 246 4.85 12.12 20.44
CA ASP A 246 5.95 12.31 19.48
C ASP A 246 5.99 11.27 18.35
N ALA A 247 4.95 10.43 18.21
CA ALA A 247 4.92 9.35 17.22
C ALA A 247 5.25 9.81 15.80
N PHE A 248 4.90 11.05 15.47
CA PHE A 248 5.11 11.65 14.15
C PHE A 248 6.05 12.87 14.20
N ALA A 249 6.83 13.03 15.27
CA ALA A 249 7.78 14.13 15.37
C ALA A 249 8.88 14.01 14.31
N ILE A 250 9.11 15.09 13.59
CA ILE A 250 10.21 15.23 12.62
C ILE A 250 11.50 15.50 13.40
N PRO A 251 12.58 14.74 13.15
CA PRO A 251 13.89 14.99 13.77
C PRO A 251 14.41 16.38 13.40
N ASN A 252 14.99 17.06 14.38
CA ASN A 252 15.70 18.33 14.19
C ASN A 252 17.00 18.16 13.42
#